data_d06bf020977d5580efcc041b7295a17d
#
_entry.id   d06bf020977d5580efcc041b7295a17d
#
_cell.length_a   1.000
_cell.length_b   1.000
_cell.length_c   1.000
_cell.angle_alpha   90.00
_cell.angle_beta   90.00
_cell.angle_gamma   90.00
#
_symmetry.space_group_name_H-M   'P 1'
#
loop_
_entity.id
_entity.type
_entity.pdbx_description
1 polymer ?
#
loop_
_entity_poly.entity_id
_entity_poly.type
_entity_poly.pdbx_seq_one_letter_code
_entity_poly.pdbx_strand_id
1 'polypeptide(L)'
;MKTSSKKETKNIFRWEMWGILFIVLFGALLHFTFEFSGGWSPLGVISAVNESVWEHLKLAFWPAVIWTIIEFFFVQRQAKDAGPNFILVKAIEAYIMPLVIVVIFYSYTAFTGDSILAVDLSSFVIAVVIGQIVSYKLWRSLRLSKVYNSLGLAMLVIGVLLFAIFTFYPPEAGIFQDPVTGGYGILR
;
A
#
# COMPACT_ATOMS: atom_id res chain seq x y z
N MET A 1 -25.79 3.65 -24.96
CA MET A 1 -25.09 4.22 -23.77
C MET A 1 -24.99 3.27 -22.58
N LYS A 2 -26.02 2.55 -22.13
CA LYS A 2 -25.97 1.63 -20.97
C LYS A 2 -25.01 0.44 -21.10
N THR A 3 -24.76 -0.10 -22.28
CA THR A 3 -23.89 -1.27 -22.50
C THR A 3 -22.39 -0.94 -22.37
N SER A 4 -21.95 0.25 -22.81
CA SER A 4 -20.55 0.71 -22.68
C SER A 4 -20.17 0.90 -21.21
N SER A 5 -20.99 1.61 -20.44
CA SER A 5 -20.76 1.82 -18.98
C SER A 5 -20.66 0.52 -18.21
N LYS A 6 -21.50 -0.49 -18.53
CA LYS A 6 -21.43 -1.82 -17.86
C LYS A 6 -20.15 -2.58 -18.19
N LYS A 7 -19.61 -2.45 -19.41
CA LYS A 7 -18.37 -3.08 -19.85
C LYS A 7 -17.16 -2.44 -19.14
N GLU A 8 -17.12 -1.11 -19.05
CA GLU A 8 -16.05 -0.37 -18.38
C GLU A 8 -16.02 -0.66 -16.86
N THR A 9 -17.17 -0.66 -16.21
CA THR A 9 -17.32 -1.05 -14.81
C THR A 9 -16.76 -2.45 -14.54
N LYS A 10 -17.06 -3.42 -15.43
CA LYS A 10 -16.54 -4.77 -15.31
C LYS A 10 -15.03 -4.82 -15.52
N ASN A 11 -14.49 -3.95 -16.37
CA ASN A 11 -13.06 -3.86 -16.60
C ASN A 11 -12.34 -3.32 -15.35
N ILE A 12 -12.79 -2.20 -14.77
CA ILE A 12 -12.23 -1.64 -13.54
C ILE A 12 -12.25 -2.70 -12.42
N PHE A 13 -13.38 -3.37 -12.21
CA PHE A 13 -13.48 -4.44 -11.21
C PHE A 13 -12.43 -5.55 -11.40
N ARG A 14 -12.22 -5.99 -12.63
CA ARG A 14 -11.23 -7.03 -12.93
C ARG A 14 -9.80 -6.58 -12.64
N TRP A 15 -9.47 -5.33 -12.92
CA TRP A 15 -8.15 -4.77 -12.64
C TRP A 15 -7.90 -4.67 -11.14
N GLU A 16 -8.88 -4.21 -10.37
CA GLU A 16 -8.76 -4.19 -8.90
C GLU A 16 -8.59 -5.62 -8.33
N MET A 17 -9.26 -6.62 -8.90
CA MET A 17 -9.03 -8.02 -8.50
C MET A 17 -7.61 -8.51 -8.82
N TRP A 18 -7.07 -8.15 -9.99
CA TRP A 18 -5.67 -8.42 -10.32
C TRP A 18 -4.71 -7.63 -9.42
N GLY A 19 -5.11 -6.42 -9.00
CA GLY A 19 -4.38 -5.60 -8.03
C GLY A 19 -4.20 -6.32 -6.69
N ILE A 20 -5.24 -6.99 -6.18
CA ILE A 20 -5.12 -7.79 -4.95
C ILE A 20 -4.00 -8.83 -5.10
N LEU A 21 -4.07 -9.63 -6.18
CA LEU A 21 -3.07 -10.67 -6.42
C LEU A 21 -1.66 -10.09 -6.57
N PHE A 22 -1.52 -9.02 -7.36
CA PHE A 22 -0.24 -8.35 -7.58
C PHE A 22 0.34 -7.82 -6.28
N ILE A 23 -0.44 -7.06 -5.49
CA ILE A 23 0.04 -6.42 -4.27
C ILE A 23 0.44 -7.47 -3.24
N VAL A 24 -0.35 -8.54 -3.08
CA VAL A 24 -0.04 -9.62 -2.14
C VAL A 24 1.24 -10.34 -2.53
N LEU A 25 1.38 -10.75 -3.78
CA LEU A 25 2.56 -11.49 -4.23
C LEU A 25 3.81 -10.62 -4.26
N PHE A 26 3.69 -9.39 -4.74
CA PHE A 26 4.83 -8.48 -4.83
C PHE A 26 5.25 -7.98 -3.44
N GLY A 27 4.30 -7.72 -2.54
CA GLY A 27 4.59 -7.41 -1.14
C GLY A 27 5.33 -8.55 -0.43
N ALA A 28 4.87 -9.79 -0.61
CA ALA A 28 5.57 -10.96 -0.08
C ALA A 28 7.00 -11.09 -0.64
N LEU A 29 7.20 -10.79 -1.92
CA LEU A 29 8.54 -10.77 -2.52
C LEU A 29 9.42 -9.67 -1.91
N LEU A 30 8.89 -8.47 -1.73
CA LEU A 30 9.62 -7.34 -1.15
C LEU A 30 10.06 -7.62 0.29
N HIS A 31 9.34 -8.46 1.04
CA HIS A 31 9.73 -8.82 2.41
C HIS A 31 11.15 -9.38 2.47
N PHE A 32 11.53 -10.23 1.53
CA PHE A 32 12.82 -10.93 1.50
C PHE A 32 13.87 -10.25 0.62
N THR A 33 13.48 -9.25 -0.17
CA THR A 33 14.36 -8.67 -1.22
C THR A 33 15.59 -7.99 -0.63
N PHE A 34 15.46 -7.31 0.51
CA PHE A 34 16.59 -6.66 1.18
C PHE A 34 17.62 -7.69 1.66
N GLU A 35 17.19 -8.75 2.30
CA GLU A 35 18.05 -9.82 2.78
C GLU A 35 18.75 -10.55 1.60
N PHE A 36 18.00 -10.92 0.56
CA PHE A 36 18.54 -11.57 -0.64
C PHE A 36 19.55 -10.71 -1.40
N SER A 37 19.47 -9.39 -1.26
CA SER A 37 20.44 -8.46 -1.86
C SER A 37 21.76 -8.34 -1.06
N GLY A 38 21.88 -9.03 0.06
CA GLY A 38 23.00 -8.87 0.99
C GLY A 38 22.96 -7.57 1.78
N GLY A 39 21.76 -7.01 2.01
CA GLY A 39 21.58 -5.76 2.76
C GLY A 39 21.90 -4.51 1.95
N TRP A 40 21.70 -4.54 0.64
CA TRP A 40 21.96 -3.37 -0.21
C TRP A 40 21.01 -2.21 0.11
N SER A 41 21.56 -1.16 0.75
CA SER A 41 20.79 -0.05 1.34
C SER A 41 19.77 0.62 0.40
N PRO A 42 20.02 0.83 -0.91
CA PRO A 42 19.01 1.40 -1.79
C PRO A 42 17.73 0.57 -1.91
N LEU A 43 17.80 -0.77 -1.81
CA LEU A 43 16.62 -1.63 -1.80
C LEU A 43 15.82 -1.50 -0.50
N GLY A 44 16.45 -1.10 0.59
CA GLY A 44 15.75 -0.85 1.86
C GLY A 44 14.67 0.22 1.77
N VAL A 45 14.71 1.11 0.78
CA VAL A 45 13.66 2.11 0.56
C VAL A 45 12.31 1.46 0.25
N ILE A 46 12.30 0.36 -0.50
CA ILE A 46 11.08 -0.31 -0.98
C ILE A 46 10.80 -1.66 -0.28
N SER A 47 11.82 -2.26 0.31
CA SER A 47 11.80 -3.57 0.97
C SER A 47 11.82 -3.42 2.49
N ALA A 48 11.33 -4.40 3.23
CA ALA A 48 11.51 -4.43 4.68
C ALA A 48 12.98 -4.67 5.02
N VAL A 49 13.53 -3.87 5.93
CA VAL A 49 14.93 -3.96 6.37
C VAL A 49 15.06 -4.59 7.74
N ASN A 50 13.98 -4.70 8.48
CA ASN A 50 13.83 -5.34 9.78
C ASN A 50 12.37 -5.75 10.01
N GLU A 51 12.07 -6.36 11.14
CA GLU A 51 10.75 -6.88 11.49
C GLU A 51 9.83 -5.86 12.18
N SER A 52 10.13 -4.54 12.12
CA SER A 52 9.26 -3.52 12.69
C SER A 52 7.93 -3.39 11.92
N VAL A 53 6.89 -2.96 12.61
CA VAL A 53 5.57 -2.71 11.99
C VAL A 53 5.71 -1.72 10.83
N TRP A 54 6.49 -0.64 11.00
CA TRP A 54 6.72 0.37 9.97
C TRP A 54 7.26 -0.23 8.67
N GLU A 55 8.24 -1.12 8.78
CA GLU A 55 8.85 -1.76 7.62
C GLU A 55 7.87 -2.66 6.86
N HIS A 56 6.98 -3.34 7.57
CA HIS A 56 5.93 -4.14 6.97
C HIS A 56 4.86 -3.31 6.24
N LEU A 57 4.61 -2.04 6.66
CA LEU A 57 3.70 -1.16 5.93
C LEU A 57 4.16 -0.87 4.50
N LYS A 58 5.48 -0.89 4.24
CA LYS A 58 6.05 -0.72 2.90
C LYS A 58 5.58 -1.81 1.93
N LEU A 59 5.37 -3.03 2.46
CA LEU A 59 4.97 -4.19 1.65
C LEU A 59 3.56 -4.06 1.05
N ALA A 60 2.72 -3.20 1.62
CA ALA A 60 1.43 -2.82 1.03
C ALA A 60 1.55 -1.54 0.20
N PHE A 61 2.23 -0.52 0.71
CA PHE A 61 2.30 0.80 0.09
C PHE A 61 3.01 0.78 -1.27
N TRP A 62 4.23 0.22 -1.35
CA TRP A 62 5.00 0.24 -2.58
C TRP A 62 4.38 -0.56 -3.72
N PRO A 63 3.88 -1.79 -3.50
CA PRO A 63 3.15 -2.50 -4.55
C PRO A 63 1.89 -1.76 -5.01
N ALA A 64 1.16 -1.08 -4.10
CA ALA A 64 0.01 -0.26 -4.47
C ALA A 64 0.40 0.94 -5.35
N VAL A 65 1.52 1.61 -5.05
CA VAL A 65 2.06 2.70 -5.89
C VAL A 65 2.45 2.17 -7.28
N ILE A 66 3.14 1.03 -7.35
CA ILE A 66 3.52 0.40 -8.62
C ILE A 66 2.27 0.00 -9.41
N TRP A 67 1.29 -0.62 -8.74
CA TRP A 67 0.02 -0.98 -9.37
C TRP A 67 -0.73 0.24 -9.91
N THR A 68 -0.72 1.35 -9.17
CA THR A 68 -1.27 2.63 -9.63
C THR A 68 -0.67 3.09 -10.96
N ILE A 69 0.65 2.96 -11.12
CA ILE A 69 1.35 3.29 -12.37
C ILE A 69 0.87 2.37 -13.50
N ILE A 70 0.78 1.06 -13.24
CA ILE A 70 0.29 0.08 -14.22
C ILE A 70 -1.14 0.44 -14.65
N GLU A 71 -2.06 0.66 -13.71
CA GLU A 71 -3.45 1.01 -14.03
C GLU A 71 -3.58 2.35 -14.75
N PHE A 72 -2.73 3.32 -14.45
CA PHE A 72 -2.73 4.59 -15.15
C PHE A 72 -2.48 4.40 -16.65
N PHE A 73 -1.54 3.56 -17.03
CA PHE A 73 -1.23 3.33 -18.44
C PHE A 73 -2.23 2.42 -19.14
N PHE A 74 -2.71 1.39 -18.48
CA PHE A 74 -3.52 0.35 -19.13
C PHE A 74 -5.03 0.54 -18.96
N VAL A 75 -5.48 1.22 -17.92
CA VAL A 75 -6.91 1.34 -17.60
C VAL A 75 -7.40 2.76 -17.65
N GLN A 76 -6.79 3.69 -16.93
CA GLN A 76 -7.27 5.06 -16.79
C GLN A 76 -7.38 5.78 -18.14
N ARG A 77 -6.43 5.57 -19.04
CA ARG A 77 -6.45 6.19 -20.38
C ARG A 77 -7.59 5.70 -21.26
N GLN A 78 -8.15 4.53 -20.97
CA GLN A 78 -9.21 3.89 -21.76
C GLN A 78 -10.57 4.00 -21.09
N ALA A 79 -10.64 4.26 -19.80
CA ALA A 79 -11.86 4.29 -19.00
C ALA A 79 -12.51 5.68 -19.07
N LYS A 80 -13.29 5.94 -20.11
CA LYS A 80 -13.96 7.22 -20.35
C LYS A 80 -15.01 7.58 -19.30
N ASP A 81 -15.66 6.57 -18.71
CA ASP A 81 -16.71 6.71 -17.69
C ASP A 81 -16.14 6.65 -16.25
N ALA A 82 -14.84 6.40 -16.09
CA ALA A 82 -14.19 6.45 -14.78
C ALA A 82 -14.19 7.88 -14.23
N GLY A 83 -14.19 7.99 -12.89
CA GLY A 83 -14.12 9.29 -12.22
C GLY A 83 -12.86 10.07 -12.59
N PRO A 84 -12.93 11.41 -12.56
CA PRO A 84 -11.81 12.27 -12.92
C PRO A 84 -10.66 12.22 -11.88
N ASN A 85 -10.87 11.57 -10.74
CA ASN A 85 -10.01 11.65 -9.57
C ASN A 85 -9.15 10.40 -9.37
N PHE A 86 -8.67 9.79 -10.44
CA PHE A 86 -7.88 8.54 -10.38
C PHE A 86 -6.72 8.61 -9.40
N ILE A 87 -5.85 9.63 -9.50
CA ILE A 87 -4.65 9.73 -8.66
C ILE A 87 -5.03 9.93 -7.18
N LEU A 88 -6.07 10.71 -6.89
CA LEU A 88 -6.55 10.86 -5.52
C LEU A 88 -7.07 9.54 -4.96
N VAL A 89 -7.86 8.79 -5.74
CA VAL A 89 -8.39 7.49 -5.32
C VAL A 89 -7.28 6.50 -5.02
N LYS A 90 -6.27 6.44 -5.88
CA LYS A 90 -5.12 5.55 -5.70
C LYS A 90 -4.22 5.98 -4.53
N ALA A 91 -4.11 7.27 -4.26
CA ALA A 91 -3.45 7.73 -3.05
C ALA A 91 -4.21 7.29 -1.79
N ILE A 92 -5.53 7.45 -1.75
CA ILE A 92 -6.36 6.98 -0.64
C ILE A 92 -6.19 5.48 -0.43
N GLU A 93 -6.21 4.68 -1.49
CA GLU A 93 -5.97 3.23 -1.47
C GLU A 93 -4.62 2.91 -0.81
N ALA A 94 -3.54 3.55 -1.28
CA ALA A 94 -2.17 3.31 -0.80
C ALA A 94 -1.99 3.64 0.69
N TYR A 95 -2.78 4.54 1.26
CA TYR A 95 -2.74 4.88 2.70
C TYR A 95 -3.71 4.04 3.53
N ILE A 96 -4.85 3.63 2.98
CA ILE A 96 -5.81 2.79 3.71
C ILE A 96 -5.19 1.43 4.05
N MET A 97 -4.43 0.83 3.15
CA MET A 97 -3.80 -0.47 3.42
C MET A 97 -2.89 -0.45 4.65
N PRO A 98 -1.87 0.42 4.73
CA PRO A 98 -1.07 0.58 5.94
C PRO A 98 -1.90 0.89 7.20
N LEU A 99 -2.91 1.77 7.08
CA LEU A 99 -3.78 2.13 8.20
C LEU A 99 -4.53 0.91 8.75
N VAL A 100 -5.10 0.08 7.88
CA VAL A 100 -5.81 -1.16 8.28
C VAL A 100 -4.86 -2.12 8.99
N ILE A 101 -3.63 -2.30 8.47
CA ILE A 101 -2.62 -3.15 9.11
C ILE A 101 -2.33 -2.64 10.53
N VAL A 102 -2.04 -1.35 10.67
CA VAL A 102 -1.76 -0.73 11.99
C VAL A 102 -2.93 -0.93 12.95
N VAL A 103 -4.16 -0.66 12.51
CA VAL A 103 -5.36 -0.81 13.34
C VAL A 103 -5.54 -2.26 13.80
N ILE A 104 -5.42 -3.23 12.90
CA ILE A 104 -5.57 -4.65 13.26
C ILE A 104 -4.43 -5.05 14.20
N PHE A 105 -3.17 -4.75 13.85
CA PHE A 105 -2.00 -5.13 14.63
C PHE A 105 -2.10 -4.64 16.08
N TYR A 106 -2.27 -3.33 16.29
CA TYR A 106 -2.35 -2.79 17.65
C TYR A 106 -3.64 -3.17 18.38
N SER A 107 -4.73 -3.45 17.67
CA SER A 107 -5.96 -3.93 18.31
C SER A 107 -5.77 -5.31 18.91
N TYR A 108 -5.22 -6.28 18.18
CA TYR A 108 -5.11 -7.63 18.72
C TYR A 108 -3.92 -7.76 19.70
N THR A 109 -2.78 -7.09 19.43
CA THR A 109 -1.62 -7.16 20.33
C THR A 109 -1.89 -6.50 21.69
N ALA A 110 -2.81 -5.54 21.77
CA ALA A 110 -3.28 -4.98 23.04
C ALA A 110 -3.93 -6.04 23.95
N PHE A 111 -4.45 -7.14 23.40
CA PHE A 111 -5.07 -8.24 24.18
C PHE A 111 -4.14 -9.44 24.33
N THR A 112 -3.35 -9.75 23.30
CA THR A 112 -2.47 -10.94 23.30
C THR A 112 -1.13 -10.67 23.96
N GLY A 113 -0.69 -9.42 24.01
CA GLY A 113 0.65 -9.01 24.45
C GLY A 113 1.74 -9.18 23.40
N ASP A 114 1.57 -10.09 22.45
CA ASP A 114 2.58 -10.45 21.43
C ASP A 114 1.97 -10.51 20.03
N SER A 115 2.82 -10.44 19.02
CA SER A 115 2.44 -10.65 17.62
C SER A 115 2.17 -12.12 17.32
N ILE A 116 1.21 -12.37 16.41
CA ILE A 116 0.86 -13.71 15.93
C ILE A 116 0.97 -13.71 14.42
N LEU A 117 1.97 -14.40 13.87
CA LEU A 117 2.27 -14.41 12.43
C LEU A 117 1.05 -14.67 11.54
N ALA A 118 0.18 -15.61 11.92
CA ALA A 118 -1.03 -15.90 11.13
C ALA A 118 -2.00 -14.73 11.10
N VAL A 119 -2.09 -13.94 12.17
CA VAL A 119 -2.92 -12.72 12.24
C VAL A 119 -2.28 -11.63 11.42
N ASP A 120 -0.96 -11.46 11.48
CA ASP A 120 -0.22 -10.44 10.72
C ASP A 120 -0.34 -10.69 9.22
N LEU A 121 -0.13 -11.92 8.75
CA LEU A 121 -0.31 -12.28 7.33
C LEU A 121 -1.77 -12.08 6.89
N SER A 122 -2.73 -12.45 7.74
CA SER A 122 -4.15 -12.24 7.45
C SER A 122 -4.50 -10.76 7.40
N SER A 123 -3.96 -9.95 8.31
CA SER A 123 -4.18 -8.50 8.35
C SER A 123 -3.68 -7.81 7.08
N PHE A 124 -2.53 -8.23 6.57
CA PHE A 124 -1.98 -7.76 5.30
C PHE A 124 -2.93 -8.05 4.12
N VAL A 125 -3.39 -9.30 3.99
CA VAL A 125 -4.33 -9.67 2.92
C VAL A 125 -5.65 -8.91 3.06
N ILE A 126 -6.20 -8.82 4.26
CA ILE A 126 -7.43 -8.07 4.55
C ILE A 126 -7.27 -6.60 4.18
N ALA A 127 -6.15 -5.98 4.54
CA ALA A 127 -5.86 -4.59 4.22
C ALA A 127 -5.81 -4.35 2.70
N VAL A 128 -5.15 -5.23 1.95
CA VAL A 128 -5.11 -5.16 0.48
C VAL A 128 -6.51 -5.29 -0.12
N VAL A 129 -7.31 -6.24 0.34
CA VAL A 129 -8.69 -6.42 -0.14
C VAL A 129 -9.54 -5.18 0.16
N ILE A 130 -9.45 -4.63 1.38
CA ILE A 130 -10.18 -3.40 1.75
C ILE A 130 -9.74 -2.23 0.88
N GLY A 131 -8.43 -2.02 0.68
CA GLY A 131 -7.88 -0.97 -0.17
C GLY A 131 -8.43 -1.03 -1.58
N GLN A 132 -8.39 -2.21 -2.20
CA GLN A 132 -8.88 -2.42 -3.56
C GLN A 132 -10.42 -2.25 -3.68
N ILE A 133 -11.19 -2.68 -2.67
CA ILE A 133 -12.64 -2.44 -2.64
C ILE A 133 -12.95 -0.95 -2.53
N VAL A 134 -12.22 -0.22 -1.67
CA VAL A 134 -12.38 1.24 -1.52
C VAL A 134 -12.01 1.95 -2.83
N SER A 135 -10.88 1.58 -3.42
CA SER A 135 -10.45 2.09 -4.72
C SER A 135 -11.53 1.88 -5.79
N TYR A 136 -12.03 0.66 -5.95
CA TYR A 136 -13.10 0.35 -6.90
C TYR A 136 -14.34 1.22 -6.71
N LYS A 137 -14.80 1.38 -5.46
CA LYS A 137 -15.98 2.18 -5.15
C LYS A 137 -15.74 3.66 -5.43
N LEU A 138 -14.64 4.22 -4.94
CA LEU A 138 -14.31 5.63 -5.10
C LEU A 138 -14.04 6.00 -6.56
N TRP A 139 -13.31 5.18 -7.30
CA TRP A 139 -13.01 5.44 -8.71
C TRP A 139 -14.29 5.56 -9.56
N ARG A 140 -15.32 4.81 -9.21
CA ARG A 140 -16.61 4.87 -9.89
C ARG A 140 -17.54 5.99 -9.43
N SER A 141 -17.46 6.37 -8.17
CA SER A 141 -18.43 7.30 -7.55
C SER A 141 -17.89 8.73 -7.36
N LEU A 142 -16.57 8.88 -7.15
CA LEU A 142 -16.00 10.17 -6.82
C LEU A 142 -15.98 11.10 -8.03
N ARG A 143 -16.55 12.29 -7.87
CA ARG A 143 -16.71 13.30 -8.91
C ARG A 143 -16.33 14.69 -8.38
N LEU A 144 -15.10 14.82 -7.92
CA LEU A 144 -14.52 16.08 -7.48
C LEU A 144 -13.85 16.83 -8.65
N SER A 145 -13.46 18.06 -8.45
CA SER A 145 -12.61 18.78 -9.40
C SER A 145 -11.31 18.04 -9.67
N LYS A 146 -10.80 18.09 -10.89
CA LYS A 146 -9.53 17.47 -11.28
C LYS A 146 -8.33 17.97 -10.46
N VAL A 147 -8.43 19.16 -9.86
CA VAL A 147 -7.39 19.71 -8.98
C VAL A 147 -7.07 18.80 -7.79
N TYR A 148 -8.02 17.98 -7.33
CA TYR A 148 -7.79 17.04 -6.25
C TYR A 148 -6.83 15.89 -6.62
N ASN A 149 -6.53 15.68 -7.90
CA ASN A 149 -5.45 14.76 -8.30
C ASN A 149 -4.07 15.30 -7.90
N SER A 150 -3.89 16.62 -7.82
CA SER A 150 -2.66 17.22 -7.30
C SER A 150 -2.49 16.93 -5.80
N LEU A 151 -3.60 16.93 -5.03
CA LEU A 151 -3.57 16.47 -3.65
C LEU A 151 -3.19 14.99 -3.55
N GLY A 152 -3.80 14.13 -4.37
CA GLY A 152 -3.46 12.71 -4.44
C GLY A 152 -1.98 12.49 -4.79
N LEU A 153 -1.46 13.23 -5.76
CA LEU A 153 -0.03 13.17 -6.12
C LEU A 153 0.86 13.61 -4.95
N ALA A 154 0.51 14.72 -4.27
CA ALA A 154 1.24 15.17 -3.10
C ALA A 154 1.23 14.12 -1.98
N MET A 155 0.09 13.48 -1.72
CA MET A 155 -0.01 12.36 -0.76
C MET A 155 0.96 11.22 -1.14
N LEU A 156 0.96 10.75 -2.39
CA LEU A 156 1.85 9.68 -2.82
C LEU A 156 3.32 10.07 -2.66
N VAL A 157 3.71 11.28 -3.05
CA VAL A 157 5.08 11.79 -2.89
C VAL A 157 5.46 11.86 -1.41
N ILE A 158 4.60 12.38 -0.55
CA ILE A 158 4.83 12.40 0.91
C ILE A 158 5.02 10.99 1.46
N GLY A 159 4.17 10.03 1.07
CA GLY A 159 4.31 8.65 1.50
C GLY A 159 5.64 8.02 1.08
N VAL A 160 6.04 8.22 -0.17
CA VAL A 160 7.34 7.77 -0.70
C VAL A 160 8.50 8.37 0.12
N LEU A 161 8.45 9.67 0.41
CA LEU A 161 9.49 10.34 1.19
C LEU A 161 9.50 9.85 2.65
N LEU A 162 8.35 9.68 3.28
CA LEU A 162 8.27 9.18 4.66
C LEU A 162 8.84 7.77 4.78
N PHE A 163 8.46 6.85 3.88
CA PHE A 163 9.03 5.50 3.90
C PHE A 163 10.53 5.51 3.62
N ALA A 164 11.01 6.33 2.68
CA ALA A 164 12.43 6.45 2.41
C ALA A 164 13.21 7.03 3.61
N ILE A 165 12.74 8.15 4.16
CA ILE A 165 13.43 8.84 5.27
C ILE A 165 13.46 7.96 6.51
N PHE A 166 12.33 7.37 6.90
CA PHE A 166 12.25 6.59 8.14
C PHE A 166 12.87 5.18 8.04
N THR A 167 13.26 4.73 6.86
CA THR A 167 14.14 3.57 6.71
C THR A 167 15.56 3.86 7.24
N PHE A 168 16.07 5.08 7.00
CA PHE A 168 17.43 5.48 7.39
C PHE A 168 17.47 6.26 8.71
N TYR A 169 16.44 7.04 8.99
CA TYR A 169 16.34 7.94 10.14
C TYR A 169 15.00 7.76 10.87
N PRO A 170 14.68 6.55 11.34
CA PRO A 170 13.43 6.31 12.06
C PRO A 170 13.39 7.04 13.40
N PRO A 171 12.23 7.56 13.83
CA PRO A 171 12.02 7.99 15.20
C PRO A 171 12.14 6.83 16.19
N GLU A 172 12.59 7.10 17.42
CA GLU A 172 12.64 6.10 18.49
C GLU A 172 11.24 5.89 19.10
N ALA A 173 10.36 5.25 18.34
CA ALA A 173 9.00 4.90 18.75
C ALA A 173 8.70 3.44 18.41
N GLY A 174 7.83 2.79 19.19
CA GLY A 174 7.58 1.36 19.11
C GLY A 174 7.19 0.83 17.71
N ILE A 175 6.53 1.65 16.90
CA ILE A 175 6.18 1.25 15.52
C ILE A 175 7.40 1.04 14.62
N PHE A 176 8.53 1.69 14.92
CA PHE A 176 9.79 1.62 14.15
C PHE A 176 10.79 0.65 14.77
N GLN A 177 10.51 0.16 15.98
CA GLN A 177 11.40 -0.75 16.69
C GLN A 177 11.29 -2.16 16.13
N ASP A 178 12.43 -2.74 15.81
CA ASP A 178 12.52 -4.16 15.46
C ASP A 178 12.32 -5.02 16.71
N PRO A 179 11.29 -5.85 16.80
CA PRO A 179 11.02 -6.68 17.96
C PRO A 179 12.09 -7.79 18.17
N VAL A 180 12.87 -8.13 17.14
CA VAL A 180 13.88 -9.19 17.20
C VAL A 180 15.20 -8.67 17.77
N THR A 181 15.65 -7.52 17.29
CA THR A 181 16.97 -6.95 17.67
C THR A 181 16.87 -5.81 18.68
N GLY A 182 15.67 -5.21 18.82
CA GLY A 182 15.46 -3.98 19.58
C GLY A 182 15.99 -2.72 18.89
N GLY A 183 16.56 -2.84 17.69
CA GLY A 183 17.12 -1.76 16.91
C GLY A 183 16.11 -0.98 16.09
N TYR A 184 16.61 -0.02 15.31
CA TYR A 184 15.79 0.87 14.48
C TYR A 184 16.40 1.05 13.09
N GLY A 185 15.60 0.92 12.03
CA GLY A 185 16.02 1.12 10.65
C GLY A 185 17.13 0.15 10.20
N ILE A 186 17.93 0.59 9.22
CA ILE A 186 19.00 -0.25 8.61
C ILE A 186 20.25 -0.37 9.47
N LEU A 187 20.59 0.66 10.22
CA LEU A 187 21.97 0.82 10.77
C LEU A 187 22.02 1.02 12.29
N ARG A 188 20.94 0.77 13.00
CA ARG A 188 20.86 1.13 14.42
C ARG A 188 20.26 0.03 15.29
#